data_23cbb720d9bc80373f9aa4149ed8ec5c
#
_entry.id   23cbb720d9bc80373f9aa4149ed8ec5c
#
_cell.length_a   1.000
_cell.length_b   1.000
_cell.length_c   1.000
_cell.angle_alpha   90.00
_cell.angle_beta   90.00
_cell.angle_gamma   90.00
#
_symmetry.space_group_name_H-M   'P 1'
#
loop_
_entity.id
_entity.type
_entity.pdbx_description
1 polymer ?
#
loop_
_entity_poly.entity_id
_entity_poly.type
_entity_poly.pdbx_seq_one_letter_code
_entity_poly.pdbx_strand_id
1 'polypeptide(L)'
;MSRHDTTPWTSLSGRALRVALAVAFCLFACMPAVAFADDGDGEDDSNLINPQQRPDSSFIYDSSIIDLSNADSYYDKQTVQITGEAVGDIIDARDGMVWVTLVEASNSSNASVSVLMTRESASHIDTLGRYGTTGTMLQVRGVFHLACPEDQGLSDVHATSVAVAAKGSHHVEEFRPEAFAAGAALTVVGFALMGLFRYLRERQC
;
A
#
# COMPACT_ATOMS: atom_id res chain seq x y z
N MET A 1 -72.12 -10.86 -19.25
CA MET A 1 -71.42 -12.12 -19.59
C MET A 1 -70.01 -11.78 -19.89
N SER A 2 -69.17 -11.81 -18.85
CA SER A 2 -67.76 -11.43 -18.91
C SER A 2 -66.94 -12.71 -18.92
N ARG A 3 -66.16 -12.94 -19.95
CA ARG A 3 -65.21 -14.05 -20.01
C ARG A 3 -63.89 -13.57 -19.46
N HIS A 4 -63.44 -14.17 -18.36
CA HIS A 4 -62.09 -14.07 -17.87
C HIS A 4 -61.21 -15.07 -18.69
N ASP A 5 -60.34 -14.54 -19.54
CA ASP A 5 -59.27 -15.30 -20.12
C ASP A 5 -58.10 -15.33 -19.13
N THR A 6 -57.93 -16.49 -18.48
CA THR A 6 -56.76 -16.78 -17.66
C THR A 6 -55.67 -17.36 -18.54
N THR A 7 -54.65 -16.55 -18.84
CA THR A 7 -53.46 -17.03 -19.56
C THR A 7 -52.56 -17.84 -18.60
N PRO A 8 -52.02 -18.98 -19.04
CA PRO A 8 -51.15 -19.82 -18.17
C PRO A 8 -49.73 -19.26 -18.08
N TRP A 9 -49.43 -18.69 -16.95
CA TRP A 9 -48.14 -18.03 -16.61
C TRP A 9 -47.06 -18.97 -16.06
N THR A 10 -47.18 -20.32 -16.21
CA THR A 10 -46.45 -21.17 -15.27
C THR A 10 -45.43 -22.15 -15.84
N SER A 11 -45.01 -22.10 -17.12
CA SER A 11 -44.05 -23.14 -17.56
C SER A 11 -42.70 -22.70 -18.11
N LEU A 12 -42.51 -21.42 -18.43
CA LEU A 12 -41.20 -20.92 -18.95
C LEU A 12 -40.31 -20.30 -17.91
N SER A 13 -40.87 -19.75 -16.82
CA SER A 13 -40.10 -19.08 -15.76
C SER A 13 -39.24 -20.04 -14.93
N GLY A 14 -39.73 -21.25 -14.66
CA GLY A 14 -39.04 -22.23 -13.82
C GLY A 14 -37.78 -22.83 -14.44
N ARG A 15 -37.75 -22.99 -15.74
CA ARG A 15 -36.56 -23.53 -16.44
C ARG A 15 -35.50 -22.48 -16.63
N ALA A 16 -35.87 -21.26 -16.98
CA ALA A 16 -34.93 -20.12 -17.09
C ALA A 16 -34.30 -19.76 -15.73
N LEU A 17 -35.10 -19.77 -14.65
CA LEU A 17 -34.63 -19.53 -13.31
C LEU A 17 -33.66 -20.61 -12.79
N ARG A 18 -33.96 -21.90 -13.12
CA ARG A 18 -33.07 -23.02 -12.74
C ARG A 18 -31.75 -23.00 -13.51
N VAL A 19 -31.74 -22.62 -14.77
CA VAL A 19 -30.52 -22.47 -15.56
C VAL A 19 -29.71 -21.28 -15.06
N ALA A 20 -30.32 -20.13 -14.75
CA ALA A 20 -29.64 -18.97 -14.20
C ALA A 20 -29.03 -19.25 -12.82
N LEU A 21 -29.76 -19.98 -11.94
CA LEU A 21 -29.25 -20.41 -10.64
C LEU A 21 -28.11 -21.43 -10.76
N ALA A 22 -28.18 -22.37 -11.72
CA ALA A 22 -27.10 -23.32 -11.94
C ALA A 22 -25.81 -22.64 -12.44
N VAL A 23 -25.94 -21.68 -13.37
CA VAL A 23 -24.79 -20.89 -13.86
C VAL A 23 -24.19 -20.02 -12.76
N ALA A 24 -25.00 -19.37 -11.92
CA ALA A 24 -24.53 -18.58 -10.79
C ALA A 24 -23.81 -19.46 -9.75
N PHE A 25 -24.32 -20.68 -9.50
CA PHE A 25 -23.70 -21.61 -8.57
C PHE A 25 -22.37 -22.16 -9.09
N CYS A 26 -22.26 -22.47 -10.39
CA CYS A 26 -20.99 -22.89 -11.00
C CYS A 26 -19.95 -21.77 -10.99
N LEU A 27 -20.34 -20.51 -11.19
CA LEU A 27 -19.43 -19.37 -11.12
C LEU A 27 -18.93 -19.11 -9.70
N PHE A 28 -19.76 -19.38 -8.67
CA PHE A 28 -19.38 -19.24 -7.28
C PHE A 28 -18.48 -20.38 -6.79
N ALA A 29 -18.65 -21.59 -7.33
CA ALA A 29 -17.85 -22.77 -6.99
C ALA A 29 -16.44 -22.75 -7.62
N CYS A 30 -16.19 -21.92 -8.64
CA CYS A 30 -14.90 -21.76 -9.30
C CYS A 30 -14.04 -20.60 -8.73
N MET A 31 -14.47 -19.93 -7.66
CA MET A 31 -13.57 -18.98 -6.99
C MET A 31 -12.49 -19.78 -6.25
N PRO A 32 -11.19 -19.59 -6.59
CA PRO A 32 -10.13 -20.14 -5.76
C PRO A 32 -10.28 -19.53 -4.37
N ALA A 33 -10.40 -20.39 -3.37
CA ALA A 33 -10.30 -19.99 -1.99
C ALA A 33 -8.90 -19.39 -1.80
N VAL A 34 -8.83 -18.07 -1.68
CA VAL A 34 -7.61 -17.40 -1.20
C VAL A 34 -7.54 -17.77 0.28
N ALA A 35 -6.76 -18.81 0.57
CA ALA A 35 -6.38 -19.12 1.92
C ALA A 35 -5.49 -17.96 2.40
N PHE A 36 -6.03 -17.11 3.26
CA PHE A 36 -5.19 -16.27 4.10
C PHE A 36 -4.48 -17.24 5.05
N ALA A 37 -3.20 -17.46 4.78
CA ALA A 37 -2.31 -18.00 5.78
C ALA A 37 -2.20 -16.92 6.85
N ASP A 38 -2.81 -17.16 7.97
CA ASP A 38 -2.56 -16.47 9.23
C ASP A 38 -1.22 -17.02 9.73
N ASP A 39 -0.14 -16.36 9.31
CA ASP A 39 1.16 -16.54 9.93
C ASP A 39 1.08 -15.84 11.28
N GLY A 40 0.63 -16.60 12.27
CA GLY A 40 0.75 -16.24 13.66
C GLY A 40 2.22 -16.11 14.02
N ASP A 41 2.77 -14.93 13.82
CA ASP A 41 4.01 -14.53 14.43
C ASP A 41 3.80 -14.53 15.94
N GLY A 42 4.33 -15.58 16.57
CA GLY A 42 4.50 -15.59 18.01
C GLY A 42 5.37 -14.39 18.38
N GLU A 43 4.74 -13.37 18.91
CA GLU A 43 5.44 -12.27 19.58
C GLU A 43 6.31 -12.89 20.67
N ASP A 44 7.60 -12.91 20.38
CA ASP A 44 8.62 -13.23 21.38
C ASP A 44 8.70 -12.00 22.31
N ASP A 45 7.95 -12.09 23.39
CA ASP A 45 7.77 -11.08 24.45
C ASP A 45 9.07 -10.80 25.23
N SER A 46 10.21 -11.28 24.70
CA SER A 46 11.53 -11.16 25.31
C SER A 46 12.22 -9.81 25.08
N ASN A 47 11.59 -8.89 24.32
CA ASN A 47 12.19 -7.60 23.97
C ASN A 47 11.43 -6.39 24.54
N LEU A 48 10.79 -6.56 25.69
CA LEU A 48 10.23 -5.43 26.43
C LEU A 48 11.37 -4.54 26.93
N ILE A 49 11.72 -3.55 26.12
CA ILE A 49 12.66 -2.50 26.47
C ILE A 49 12.06 -1.73 27.65
N ASN A 50 12.76 -1.77 28.79
CA ASN A 50 12.33 -1.03 29.97
C ASN A 50 12.32 0.49 29.66
N PRO A 51 11.13 1.15 29.62
CA PRO A 51 11.05 2.56 29.24
C PRO A 51 11.77 3.53 30.20
N GLN A 52 12.27 3.03 31.31
CA GLN A 52 13.06 3.81 32.28
C GLN A 52 14.57 3.80 32.01
N GLN A 53 15.05 2.91 31.12
CA GLN A 53 16.44 2.91 30.68
C GLN A 53 16.57 3.79 29.43
N ARG A 54 16.66 5.11 29.62
CA ARG A 54 17.10 6.01 28.55
C ARG A 54 18.56 5.69 28.23
N PRO A 55 18.88 5.28 27.01
CA PRO A 55 20.25 5.10 26.60
C PRO A 55 20.97 6.43 26.61
N ASP A 56 22.26 6.35 26.87
CA ASP A 56 23.15 7.49 26.70
C ASP A 56 23.10 7.92 25.22
N SER A 57 22.93 9.24 24.98
CA SER A 57 22.81 9.81 23.62
C SER A 57 24.06 9.59 22.72
N SER A 58 25.09 8.96 23.26
CA SER A 58 26.30 8.54 22.53
C SER A 58 26.08 7.25 21.68
N PHE A 59 25.02 6.49 21.93
CA PHE A 59 24.75 5.28 21.16
C PHE A 59 23.98 5.61 19.88
N ILE A 60 24.34 4.92 18.79
CA ILE A 60 23.63 4.96 17.51
C ILE A 60 22.76 3.73 17.45
N TYR A 61 21.47 3.95 17.27
CA TYR A 61 20.50 2.86 17.04
C TYR A 61 20.38 2.62 15.55
N ASP A 62 20.78 1.42 15.11
CA ASP A 62 20.45 0.94 13.77
C ASP A 62 18.97 0.49 13.82
N SER A 63 18.10 1.30 13.28
CA SER A 63 16.64 1.13 13.36
C SER A 63 16.05 1.01 11.96
N SER A 64 15.00 0.21 11.83
CA SER A 64 14.20 0.22 10.61
C SER A 64 13.26 1.43 10.57
N ILE A 65 12.80 1.80 9.38
CA ILE A 65 11.79 2.87 9.26
C ILE A 65 10.47 2.42 9.89
N ILE A 66 10.17 1.12 9.87
CA ILE A 66 9.01 0.53 10.55
C ILE A 66 9.08 0.77 12.05
N ASP A 67 10.22 0.52 12.67
CA ASP A 67 10.40 0.72 14.10
C ASP A 67 10.19 2.19 14.48
N LEU A 68 10.70 3.12 13.67
CA LEU A 68 10.50 4.55 13.90
C LEU A 68 9.07 5.01 13.65
N SER A 69 8.34 4.41 12.71
CA SER A 69 6.93 4.74 12.48
C SER A 69 6.03 4.31 13.64
N ASN A 70 6.45 3.32 14.41
CA ASN A 70 5.77 2.83 15.62
C ASN A 70 6.47 3.25 16.90
N ALA A 71 7.46 4.14 16.82
CA ALA A 71 8.30 4.52 17.93
C ALA A 71 7.50 5.19 19.07
N ASP A 72 7.88 4.87 20.28
CA ASP A 72 7.41 5.52 21.48
C ASP A 72 8.38 6.62 21.95
N SER A 73 8.11 7.18 23.13
CA SER A 73 8.94 8.22 23.74
C SER A 73 10.37 7.77 24.05
N TYR A 74 10.68 6.48 23.97
CA TYR A 74 12.03 5.95 24.18
C TYR A 74 13.01 6.42 23.09
N TYR A 75 12.52 6.47 21.82
CA TYR A 75 13.33 6.90 20.69
C TYR A 75 13.47 8.43 20.57
N ASP A 76 12.62 9.18 21.26
CA ASP A 76 12.65 10.66 21.17
C ASP A 76 14.02 11.22 21.57
N LYS A 77 14.58 12.04 20.68
CA LYS A 77 15.91 12.66 20.79
C LYS A 77 17.08 11.66 20.79
N GLN A 78 16.86 10.43 20.37
CA GLN A 78 17.95 9.48 20.18
C GLN A 78 18.60 9.63 18.81
N THR A 79 19.90 9.31 18.77
CA THR A 79 20.62 9.23 17.49
C THR A 79 20.32 7.87 16.84
N VAL A 80 19.62 7.92 15.71
CA VAL A 80 19.26 6.75 14.92
C VAL A 80 20.05 6.71 13.62
N GLN A 81 20.22 5.51 13.09
CA GLN A 81 20.71 5.25 11.75
C GLN A 81 19.64 4.43 11.02
N ILE A 82 19.18 4.95 9.91
CA ILE A 82 18.15 4.33 9.09
C ILE A 82 18.62 4.18 7.65
N THR A 83 18.09 3.19 6.95
CA THR A 83 18.32 3.02 5.52
C THR A 83 16.96 2.92 4.82
N GLY A 84 16.76 3.74 3.79
CA GLY A 84 15.51 3.79 3.06
C GLY A 84 15.65 4.34 1.66
N GLU A 85 14.61 4.15 0.88
CA GLU A 85 14.48 4.69 -0.47
C GLU A 85 13.93 6.12 -0.42
N ALA A 86 14.61 7.07 -1.06
CA ALA A 86 14.11 8.43 -1.21
C ALA A 86 12.96 8.47 -2.23
N VAL A 87 11.77 8.89 -1.80
CA VAL A 87 10.56 8.90 -2.64
C VAL A 87 9.88 10.26 -2.66
N GLY A 88 9.03 10.46 -3.65
CA GLY A 88 8.20 11.66 -3.78
C GLY A 88 8.99 12.86 -4.29
N ASP A 89 8.94 13.96 -3.56
CA ASP A 89 9.56 15.23 -3.93
C ASP A 89 10.47 15.76 -2.81
N ILE A 90 11.46 16.57 -3.19
CA ILE A 90 12.28 17.32 -2.23
C ILE A 90 11.57 18.64 -1.96
N ILE A 91 11.17 18.86 -0.70
CA ILE A 91 10.42 20.04 -0.27
C ILE A 91 11.35 21.01 0.45
N ASP A 92 11.34 22.26 0.03
CA ASP A 92 12.16 23.28 0.67
C ASP A 92 11.67 23.59 2.09
N ALA A 93 12.58 23.53 3.03
CA ALA A 93 12.40 23.94 4.41
C ALA A 93 13.07 25.30 4.68
N ARG A 94 13.11 25.73 5.95
CA ARG A 94 13.79 26.96 6.34
C ARG A 94 15.31 26.76 6.33
N ASP A 95 16.04 27.86 6.29
CA ASP A 95 17.50 27.94 6.51
C ASP A 95 18.34 27.06 5.55
N GLY A 96 17.85 26.85 4.30
CA GLY A 96 18.57 26.05 3.30
C GLY A 96 18.49 24.54 3.55
N MET A 97 17.62 24.12 4.45
CA MET A 97 17.29 22.73 4.68
C MET A 97 16.19 22.27 3.68
N VAL A 98 16.04 20.99 3.57
CA VAL A 98 15.00 20.35 2.73
C VAL A 98 14.44 19.13 3.44
N TRP A 99 13.17 18.85 3.17
CA TRP A 99 12.49 17.64 3.57
C TRP A 99 12.56 16.59 2.46
N VAL A 100 12.89 15.37 2.83
CA VAL A 100 12.89 14.20 1.96
C VAL A 100 12.17 13.07 2.67
N THR A 101 11.25 12.40 1.99
CA THR A 101 10.58 11.22 2.55
C THR A 101 11.37 9.97 2.23
N LEU A 102 11.68 9.19 3.24
CA LEU A 102 12.26 7.86 3.10
C LEU A 102 11.19 6.80 3.37
N VAL A 103 11.18 5.76 2.56
CA VAL A 103 10.35 4.57 2.76
C VAL A 103 11.22 3.34 3.01
N GLU A 104 10.66 2.37 3.73
CA GLU A 104 11.31 1.09 3.95
C GLU A 104 11.54 0.37 2.61
N ALA A 105 12.77 -0.12 2.40
CA ALA A 105 13.13 -0.84 1.18
C ALA A 105 12.48 -2.24 1.06
N SER A 106 11.89 -2.72 2.13
CA SER A 106 11.17 -4.00 2.16
C SER A 106 9.79 -3.84 1.53
N ASN A 107 9.47 -4.67 0.55
CA ASN A 107 8.17 -4.68 -0.13
C ASN A 107 6.97 -5.03 0.78
N SER A 108 7.21 -5.29 2.05
CA SER A 108 6.20 -5.76 3.01
C SER A 108 5.54 -4.65 3.83
N SER A 109 6.08 -3.43 3.83
CA SER A 109 5.53 -2.33 4.62
C SER A 109 5.48 -1.02 3.84
N ASN A 110 4.49 -0.20 4.14
CA ASN A 110 4.37 1.17 3.62
C ASN A 110 4.88 2.19 4.65
N ALA A 111 5.78 1.79 5.54
CA ALA A 111 6.34 2.69 6.54
C ALA A 111 7.20 3.76 5.87
N SER A 112 7.01 5.00 6.30
CA SER A 112 7.77 6.15 5.83
C SER A 112 8.14 7.07 6.97
N VAL A 113 9.23 7.80 6.79
CA VAL A 113 9.68 8.83 7.73
C VAL A 113 10.15 10.06 6.97
N SER A 114 9.81 11.24 7.49
CA SER A 114 10.32 12.51 6.99
C SER A 114 11.73 12.73 7.51
N VAL A 115 12.63 13.18 6.64
CA VAL A 115 14.02 13.48 7.00
C VAL A 115 14.32 14.93 6.63
N LEU A 116 14.72 15.70 7.62
CA LEU A 116 15.24 17.05 7.43
C LEU A 116 16.75 16.98 7.19
N MET A 117 17.20 17.44 6.05
CA MET A 117 18.62 17.43 5.69
C MET A 117 19.04 18.71 4.97
N THR A 118 20.36 18.93 4.84
CA THR A 118 20.86 20.05 4.06
C THR A 118 20.59 19.87 2.57
N ARG A 119 20.40 20.96 1.85
CA ARG A 119 20.28 20.93 0.38
C ARG A 119 21.52 20.29 -0.28
N GLU A 120 22.70 20.46 0.30
CA GLU A 120 23.91 19.81 -0.19
C GLU A 120 23.80 18.29 -0.10
N SER A 121 23.36 17.74 1.05
CA SER A 121 23.12 16.30 1.21
C SER A 121 22.08 15.78 0.24
N ALA A 122 21.00 16.53 0.03
CA ALA A 122 19.95 16.17 -0.91
C ALA A 122 20.41 16.19 -2.39
N SER A 123 21.44 16.95 -2.71
CA SER A 123 22.00 17.00 -4.08
C SER A 123 22.64 15.67 -4.53
N HIS A 124 22.92 14.78 -3.60
CA HIS A 124 23.44 13.43 -3.89
C HIS A 124 22.32 12.43 -4.29
N ILE A 125 21.05 12.82 -4.16
CA ILE A 125 19.93 12.03 -4.61
C ILE A 125 19.82 12.16 -6.14
N ASP A 126 20.14 11.09 -6.86
CA ASP A 126 20.10 11.10 -8.33
C ASP A 126 18.69 10.82 -8.86
N THR A 127 17.90 10.05 -8.15
CA THR A 127 16.56 9.65 -8.57
C THR A 127 15.63 9.53 -7.36
N LEU A 128 14.44 10.11 -7.45
CA LEU A 128 13.38 9.94 -6.47
C LEU A 128 12.45 8.81 -6.90
N GLY A 129 12.12 7.94 -5.94
CA GLY A 129 11.25 6.80 -6.14
C GLY A 129 9.81 7.23 -6.44
N ARG A 130 9.23 6.56 -7.43
CA ARG A 130 7.85 6.72 -7.86
C ARG A 130 7.45 5.50 -8.68
N TYR A 131 6.18 5.40 -9.07
CA TYR A 131 5.73 4.27 -9.87
C TYR A 131 6.65 3.99 -11.08
N GLY A 132 7.13 2.74 -11.19
CA GLY A 132 8.07 2.31 -12.23
C GLY A 132 9.52 2.80 -12.07
N THR A 133 9.86 3.41 -10.94
CA THR A 133 11.20 3.92 -10.68
C THR A 133 11.56 3.68 -9.22
N THR A 134 12.63 2.95 -8.96
CA THR A 134 13.21 2.83 -7.64
C THR A 134 14.10 4.04 -7.38
N GLY A 135 13.88 4.72 -6.27
CA GLY A 135 14.65 5.88 -5.86
C GLY A 135 16.05 5.52 -5.35
N THR A 136 16.81 6.56 -5.08
CA THR A 136 18.13 6.45 -4.45
C THR A 136 17.96 5.91 -3.03
N MET A 137 18.71 4.85 -2.71
CA MET A 137 18.79 4.32 -1.35
C MET A 137 19.74 5.17 -0.54
N LEU A 138 19.25 5.75 0.54
CA LEU A 138 20.03 6.57 1.46
C LEU A 138 20.20 5.85 2.79
N GLN A 139 21.40 5.95 3.34
CA GLN A 139 21.67 5.69 4.73
C GLN A 139 21.79 7.03 5.46
N VAL A 140 20.88 7.25 6.38
CA VAL A 140 20.79 8.52 7.13
C VAL A 140 21.07 8.26 8.59
N ARG A 141 21.95 9.08 9.16
CA ARG A 141 22.19 9.15 10.58
C ARG A 141 21.73 10.50 11.08
N GLY A 142 20.93 10.53 12.14
CA GLY A 142 20.39 11.77 12.66
C GLY A 142 19.70 11.60 14.00
N VAL A 143 19.11 12.66 14.48
CA VAL A 143 18.33 12.67 15.73
C VAL A 143 16.86 12.49 15.38
N PHE A 144 16.23 11.49 15.97
CA PHE A 144 14.80 11.23 15.81
C PHE A 144 14.01 12.15 16.76
N HIS A 145 12.93 12.72 16.25
CA HIS A 145 11.95 13.51 17.00
C HIS A 145 10.58 12.86 16.87
N LEU A 146 9.98 12.48 18.00
CA LEU A 146 8.65 11.88 18.01
C LEU A 146 7.57 12.89 17.65
N ALA A 147 7.74 14.15 18.02
CA ALA A 147 6.84 15.26 17.71
C ALA A 147 7.66 16.52 17.43
N CYS A 148 7.98 16.74 16.16
CA CYS A 148 8.78 17.87 15.74
C CYS A 148 7.91 19.11 15.50
N PRO A 149 8.19 20.25 16.17
CA PRO A 149 7.45 21.49 15.92
C PRO A 149 7.64 22.05 14.50
N GLU A 150 8.75 21.70 13.84
CA GLU A 150 9.08 22.15 12.49
C GLU A 150 8.32 21.35 11.42
N ASP A 151 7.92 20.11 11.72
CA ASP A 151 7.08 19.25 10.90
C ASP A 151 5.66 19.10 11.49
N GLN A 152 5.06 20.20 11.92
CA GLN A 152 3.66 20.25 12.37
C GLN A 152 3.31 19.26 13.50
N GLY A 153 4.30 18.80 14.26
CA GLY A 153 4.14 17.80 15.34
C GLY A 153 4.19 16.36 14.87
N LEU A 154 4.56 16.11 13.61
CA LEU A 154 4.83 14.78 13.10
C LEU A 154 6.20 14.27 13.56
N SER A 155 6.41 12.97 13.45
CA SER A 155 7.71 12.36 13.72
C SER A 155 8.64 12.50 12.52
N ASP A 156 9.88 12.86 12.80
CA ASP A 156 10.91 13.08 11.78
C ASP A 156 12.32 12.70 12.26
N VAL A 157 13.28 12.77 11.34
CA VAL A 157 14.70 12.61 11.61
C VAL A 157 15.45 13.84 11.12
N HIS A 158 16.14 14.53 12.01
CA HIS A 158 17.07 15.60 11.65
C HIS A 158 18.43 15.01 11.32
N ALA A 159 18.74 14.93 10.04
CA ALA A 159 19.95 14.28 9.54
C ALA A 159 21.21 15.05 9.93
N THR A 160 22.15 14.33 10.53
CA THR A 160 23.52 14.81 10.81
C THR A 160 24.48 14.37 9.70
N SER A 161 24.23 13.18 9.11
CA SER A 161 25.04 12.61 8.04
C SER A 161 24.15 11.82 7.10
N VAL A 162 24.38 11.96 5.80
CA VAL A 162 23.67 11.26 4.74
C VAL A 162 24.68 10.60 3.81
N ALA A 163 24.51 9.33 3.53
CA ALA A 163 25.32 8.57 2.58
C ALA A 163 24.41 7.86 1.56
N VAL A 164 24.85 7.80 0.29
CA VAL A 164 24.16 7.04 -0.74
C VAL A 164 24.56 5.57 -0.61
N ALA A 165 23.61 4.71 -0.30
CA ALA A 165 23.82 3.26 -0.22
C ALA A 165 23.71 2.58 -1.58
N ALA A 166 22.72 3.02 -2.41
CA ALA A 166 22.59 2.56 -3.80
C ALA A 166 21.93 3.64 -4.65
N LYS A 167 22.26 3.66 -5.93
CA LYS A 167 21.66 4.58 -6.90
C LYS A 167 20.27 4.11 -7.29
N GLY A 168 19.43 5.08 -7.67
CA GLY A 168 18.11 4.80 -8.21
C GLY A 168 18.15 4.09 -9.57
N SER A 169 17.06 3.44 -9.91
CA SER A 169 16.93 2.71 -11.18
C SER A 169 15.53 2.80 -11.75
N HIS A 170 15.43 2.80 -13.07
CA HIS A 170 14.15 2.73 -13.75
C HIS A 170 13.78 1.29 -14.05
N HIS A 171 12.58 0.88 -13.64
CA HIS A 171 12.01 -0.40 -14.00
C HIS A 171 10.90 -0.16 -15.02
N VAL A 172 11.11 -0.68 -16.23
CA VAL A 172 10.02 -0.73 -17.21
C VAL A 172 9.17 -1.92 -16.83
N GLU A 173 8.04 -1.66 -16.17
CA GLU A 173 7.05 -2.72 -15.95
C GLU A 173 6.49 -3.17 -17.30
N GLU A 174 6.68 -4.44 -17.62
CA GLU A 174 6.02 -5.04 -18.78
C GLU A 174 4.51 -5.08 -18.54
N PHE A 175 3.76 -4.46 -19.44
CA PHE A 175 2.31 -4.51 -19.42
C PHE A 175 1.86 -5.97 -19.55
N ARG A 176 1.25 -6.51 -18.49
CA ARG A 176 0.71 -7.88 -18.47
C ARG A 176 -0.80 -7.85 -18.78
N PRO A 177 -1.21 -8.04 -20.03
CA PRO A 177 -2.62 -8.02 -20.39
C PRO A 177 -3.42 -9.13 -19.70
N GLU A 178 -2.75 -10.19 -19.27
CA GLU A 178 -3.34 -11.33 -18.55
C GLU A 178 -4.01 -10.91 -17.23
N ALA A 179 -3.46 -9.90 -16.54
CA ALA A 179 -4.05 -9.38 -15.30
C ALA A 179 -5.44 -8.76 -15.50
N PHE A 180 -5.73 -8.30 -16.72
CA PHE A 180 -7.01 -7.67 -17.06
C PHE A 180 -8.02 -8.69 -17.63
N ALA A 181 -7.60 -9.92 -17.93
CA ALA A 181 -8.45 -10.95 -18.58
C ALA A 181 -9.69 -11.27 -17.74
N ALA A 182 -9.52 -11.39 -16.41
CA ALA A 182 -10.64 -11.65 -15.51
C ALA A 182 -11.67 -10.51 -15.49
N GLY A 183 -11.20 -9.27 -15.44
CA GLY A 183 -12.06 -8.08 -15.50
C GLY A 183 -12.78 -7.95 -16.83
N ALA A 184 -12.10 -8.20 -17.95
CA ALA A 184 -12.68 -8.18 -19.28
C ALA A 184 -13.77 -9.26 -19.42
N ALA A 185 -13.51 -10.48 -18.93
CA ALA A 185 -14.49 -11.56 -18.96
C ALA A 185 -15.76 -11.21 -18.16
N LEU A 186 -15.62 -10.67 -16.96
CA LEU A 186 -16.76 -10.22 -16.15
C LEU A 186 -17.55 -9.11 -16.83
N THR A 187 -16.89 -8.19 -17.49
CA THR A 187 -17.53 -7.12 -18.25
C THR A 187 -18.36 -7.66 -19.40
N VAL A 188 -17.82 -8.62 -20.17
CA VAL A 188 -18.54 -9.29 -21.27
C VAL A 188 -19.77 -10.03 -20.74
N VAL A 189 -19.64 -10.77 -19.64
CA VAL A 189 -20.75 -11.46 -19.00
C VAL A 189 -21.83 -10.47 -18.55
N GLY A 190 -21.44 -9.34 -17.95
CA GLY A 190 -22.36 -8.28 -17.54
C GLY A 190 -23.17 -7.72 -18.71
N PHE A 191 -22.51 -7.41 -19.82
CA PHE A 191 -23.19 -6.94 -21.03
C PHE A 191 -24.10 -7.99 -21.65
N ALA A 192 -23.67 -9.26 -21.67
CA ALA A 192 -24.50 -10.38 -22.18
C ALA A 192 -25.78 -10.54 -21.32
N LEU A 193 -25.68 -10.49 -20.02
CA LEU A 193 -26.83 -10.56 -19.11
C LEU A 193 -27.77 -9.37 -19.27
N MET A 194 -27.22 -8.17 -19.42
CA MET A 194 -28.00 -6.95 -19.68
C MET A 194 -28.75 -7.05 -21.02
N GLY A 195 -28.09 -7.51 -22.06
CA GLY A 195 -28.69 -7.73 -23.36
C GLY A 195 -29.79 -8.80 -23.32
N LEU A 196 -29.55 -9.92 -22.62
CA LEU A 196 -30.53 -10.99 -22.43
C LEU A 196 -31.76 -10.49 -21.66
N PHE A 197 -31.53 -9.71 -20.58
CA PHE A 197 -32.62 -9.11 -19.82
C PHE A 197 -33.49 -8.19 -20.68
N ARG A 198 -32.84 -7.33 -21.47
CA ARG A 198 -33.56 -6.44 -22.41
C ARG A 198 -34.36 -7.22 -23.46
N TYR A 199 -33.76 -8.22 -24.05
CA TYR A 199 -34.40 -9.08 -25.03
C TYR A 199 -35.62 -9.83 -24.47
N LEU A 200 -35.50 -10.38 -23.24
CA LEU A 200 -36.62 -11.07 -22.59
C LEU A 200 -37.73 -10.10 -22.21
N ARG A 201 -37.41 -8.88 -21.80
CA ARG A 201 -38.40 -7.84 -21.49
C ARG A 201 -39.21 -7.41 -22.74
N GLU A 202 -38.55 -7.26 -23.88
CA GLU A 202 -39.20 -6.88 -25.13
C GLU A 202 -40.13 -7.98 -25.66
N ARG A 203 -39.94 -9.25 -25.27
CA ARG A 203 -40.86 -10.36 -25.65
C ARG A 203 -42.08 -10.48 -24.74
N GLN A 204 -42.13 -9.74 -23.64
CA GLN A 204 -43.24 -9.79 -22.70
C GLN A 204 -44.26 -8.66 -22.92
N CYS A 205 -43.97 -7.72 -23.81
CA CYS A 205 -44.91 -6.72 -24.34
C CYS A 205 -45.43 -7.19 -25.68
#